data_f15a1e1bf22028ff068f61cffb5b30e8
#
_entry.id   f15a1e1bf22028ff068f61cffb5b30e8
#
_cell.length_a   1.000
_cell.length_b   1.000
_cell.length_c   1.000
_cell.angle_alpha   90.00
_cell.angle_beta   90.00
_cell.angle_gamma   90.00
#
_symmetry.space_group_name_H-M   'P 1'
#
loop_
_entity.id
_entity.type
_entity.pdbx_description
1 polymer ?
#
loop_
_entity_poly.entity_id
_entity_poly.type
_entity_poly.pdbx_seq_one_letter_code
_entity_poly.pdbx_strand_id
1 'polypeptide(L)'
;MINLFWGKYDEERFKVLFKEASKYAFYSSFNEYGMDVIPSSYNKAIGIEALIKHLGIKQEEVIAIGDGHNDAEMIAYAGLGVAMGNAIDKCKKVADYITTDIDDNGIYNAFKYAGII
;
A
#
# COMPACT_ATOMS: atom_id res chain seq x y z
N MET A 1 7.06 8.74 -6.63
CA MET A 1 7.06 8.71 -5.15
C MET A 1 8.28 9.47 -4.65
N ILE A 2 8.09 10.37 -3.70
CA ILE A 2 9.16 11.14 -3.06
C ILE A 2 9.15 10.77 -1.59
N ASN A 3 10.29 10.37 -1.06
CA ASN A 3 10.43 10.08 0.37
C ASN A 3 10.96 11.34 1.05
N LEU A 4 10.23 11.83 2.03
CA LEU A 4 10.63 12.95 2.87
C LEU A 4 11.08 12.44 4.24
N PHE A 5 12.26 12.90 4.67
CA PHE A 5 12.77 12.65 6.01
C PHE A 5 12.95 13.97 6.74
N TRP A 6 12.61 14.01 8.02
CA TRP A 6 12.81 15.18 8.88
C TRP A 6 13.48 14.80 10.18
N GLY A 7 14.33 15.68 10.68
CA GLY A 7 14.92 15.53 11.99
C GLY A 7 14.00 16.15 13.07
N LYS A 8 14.25 15.78 14.32
CA LYS A 8 13.49 16.17 15.51
C LYS A 8 13.34 17.70 15.71
N TYR A 9 14.08 18.52 14.96
CA TYR A 9 14.12 19.98 15.14
C TYR A 9 13.33 20.79 14.12
N ASP A 10 12.70 20.15 13.12
CA ASP A 10 12.02 20.84 12.02
C ASP A 10 10.50 20.62 11.96
N GLU A 11 9.89 20.13 13.04
CA GLU A 11 8.47 19.75 13.08
C GLU A 11 7.53 20.93 12.68
N GLU A 12 7.83 22.16 13.11
CA GLU A 12 7.01 23.32 12.78
C GLU A 12 7.10 23.73 11.30
N ARG A 13 8.30 23.70 10.72
CA ARG A 13 8.49 23.94 9.28
C ARG A 13 7.83 22.86 8.45
N PHE A 14 7.91 21.62 8.92
CA PHE A 14 7.26 20.50 8.27
C PHE A 14 5.73 20.65 8.25
N LYS A 15 5.10 21.05 9.36
CA LYS A 15 3.65 21.29 9.42
C LYS A 15 3.18 22.32 8.39
N VAL A 16 3.94 23.38 8.16
CA VAL A 16 3.63 24.39 7.15
C VAL A 16 3.72 23.83 5.74
N LEU A 17 4.83 23.15 5.42
CA LEU A 17 5.03 22.49 4.12
C LEU A 17 3.97 21.42 3.86
N PHE A 18 3.66 20.63 4.88
CA PHE A 18 2.63 19.58 4.82
C PHE A 18 1.26 20.16 4.46
N LYS A 19 0.86 21.26 5.10
CA LYS A 19 -0.42 21.92 4.84
C LYS A 19 -0.55 22.40 3.39
N GLU A 20 0.51 22.94 2.81
CA GLU A 20 0.50 23.40 1.42
C GLU A 20 0.55 22.22 0.43
N ALA A 21 1.42 21.26 0.68
CA ALA A 21 1.60 20.10 -0.20
C ALA A 21 0.40 19.12 -0.17
N SER A 22 -0.38 19.08 0.93
CA SER A 22 -1.59 18.23 1.05
C SER A 22 -2.70 18.57 0.04
N LYS A 23 -2.63 19.73 -0.61
CA LYS A 23 -3.53 20.09 -1.71
C LYS A 23 -3.29 19.27 -2.98
N TYR A 24 -2.09 18.70 -3.15
CA TYR A 24 -1.63 18.09 -4.39
C TYR A 24 -1.15 16.64 -4.21
N ALA A 25 -0.97 16.20 -2.99
CA ALA A 25 -0.37 14.91 -2.71
C ALA A 25 -1.06 14.17 -1.58
N PHE A 26 -1.10 12.86 -1.70
CA PHE A 26 -1.46 11.93 -0.63
C PHE A 26 -0.19 11.57 0.16
N TYR A 27 -0.32 11.49 1.47
CA TYR A 27 0.78 11.14 2.36
C TYR A 27 0.52 9.78 2.99
N SER A 28 1.48 8.89 2.87
CA SER A 28 1.55 7.65 3.62
C SER A 28 2.66 7.82 4.66
N SER A 29 2.29 7.96 5.92
CA SER A 29 3.29 7.95 7.00
C SER A 29 3.77 6.52 7.21
N PHE A 30 5.09 6.31 7.23
CA PHE A 30 5.65 5.00 7.52
C PHE A 30 6.45 4.96 8.83
N ASN A 31 6.85 6.12 9.36
CA ASN A 31 7.41 6.24 10.72
C ASN A 31 7.37 7.70 11.21
N GLU A 32 7.81 7.94 12.44
CA GLU A 32 7.84 9.27 13.07
C GLU A 32 8.86 10.25 12.44
N TYR A 33 9.72 9.80 11.54
CA TYR A 33 10.80 10.59 10.93
C TYR A 33 10.69 10.73 9.42
N GLY A 34 9.73 10.08 8.79
CA GLY A 34 9.63 10.10 7.34
C GLY A 34 8.27 9.70 6.81
N MET A 35 7.96 10.16 5.60
CA MET A 35 6.75 9.80 4.87
C MET A 35 7.00 9.69 3.38
N ASP A 36 6.14 8.91 2.74
CA ASP A 36 6.02 8.90 1.30
C ASP A 36 5.05 9.98 0.83
N VAL A 37 5.45 10.73 -0.18
CA VAL A 37 4.61 11.71 -0.86
C VAL A 37 4.23 11.15 -2.23
N ILE A 38 2.94 10.96 -2.44
CA ILE A 38 2.38 10.40 -3.67
C ILE A 38 1.38 11.42 -4.21
N PRO A 39 1.42 11.79 -5.52
CA PRO A 39 0.39 12.64 -6.10
C PRO A 39 -1.00 12.07 -5.84
N SER A 40 -1.97 12.92 -5.47
CA SER A 40 -3.32 12.49 -5.08
C SER A 40 -4.10 11.77 -6.19
N SER A 41 -3.67 11.93 -7.45
CA SER A 41 -4.23 11.27 -8.61
C SER A 41 -3.66 9.85 -8.88
N TYR A 42 -2.70 9.39 -8.07
CA TYR A 42 -2.06 8.09 -8.25
C TYR A 42 -2.10 7.25 -6.98
N ASN A 43 -2.28 5.95 -7.16
CA ASN A 43 -2.14 4.96 -6.11
C ASN A 43 -1.58 3.65 -6.70
N LYS A 44 -1.33 2.65 -5.87
CA LYS A 44 -0.77 1.36 -6.31
C LYS A 44 -1.71 0.61 -7.25
N ALA A 45 -3.03 0.71 -7.09
CA ALA A 45 -4.01 0.07 -7.97
C ALA A 45 -3.93 0.60 -9.40
N ILE A 46 -3.82 1.93 -9.58
CA ILE A 46 -3.64 2.56 -10.91
C ILE A 46 -2.36 2.07 -11.58
N GLY A 47 -1.28 1.91 -10.80
CA GLY A 47 -0.02 1.35 -11.32
C GLY A 47 -0.17 -0.09 -11.79
N ILE A 48 -0.87 -0.92 -11.02
CA ILE A 48 -1.17 -2.32 -11.37
C ILE A 48 -2.05 -2.36 -12.63
N GLU A 49 -3.12 -1.57 -12.69
CA GLU A 49 -4.00 -1.50 -13.86
C GLU A 49 -3.24 -1.18 -15.15
N ALA A 50 -2.37 -0.16 -15.11
CA ALA A 50 -1.54 0.20 -16.25
C ALA A 50 -0.60 -0.94 -16.68
N LEU A 51 0.01 -1.63 -15.72
CA LEU A 51 0.93 -2.73 -15.97
C LEU A 51 0.23 -3.95 -16.56
N ILE A 52 -0.87 -4.41 -15.99
CA ILE A 52 -1.60 -5.58 -16.47
C ILE A 52 -2.19 -5.34 -17.87
N LYS A 53 -2.66 -4.11 -18.14
CA LYS A 53 -3.12 -3.71 -19.48
C LYS A 53 -2.00 -3.79 -20.51
N HIS A 54 -0.78 -3.37 -20.16
CA HIS A 54 0.38 -3.47 -21.02
C HIS A 54 0.79 -4.93 -21.27
N LEU A 55 0.68 -5.78 -20.27
CA LEU A 55 1.06 -7.20 -20.34
C LEU A 55 -0.04 -8.12 -20.90
N GLY A 56 -1.27 -7.61 -21.09
CA GLY A 56 -2.41 -8.41 -21.52
C GLY A 56 -2.93 -9.37 -20.45
N ILE A 57 -2.65 -9.08 -19.15
CA ILE A 57 -3.10 -9.84 -17.99
C ILE A 57 -4.46 -9.33 -17.54
N LYS A 58 -5.36 -10.22 -17.13
CA LYS A 58 -6.67 -9.84 -16.61
C LYS A 58 -6.59 -9.50 -15.13
N GLN A 59 -7.50 -8.65 -14.65
CA GLN A 59 -7.55 -8.26 -13.23
C GLN A 59 -7.74 -9.48 -12.29
N GLU A 60 -8.56 -10.44 -12.67
CA GLU A 60 -8.78 -11.68 -11.91
C GLU A 60 -7.54 -12.57 -11.76
N GLU A 61 -6.49 -12.33 -12.57
CA GLU A 61 -5.22 -13.07 -12.51
C GLU A 61 -4.19 -12.37 -11.58
N VAL A 62 -4.57 -11.24 -10.98
CA VAL A 62 -3.69 -10.45 -10.10
C VAL A 62 -3.88 -10.87 -8.64
N ILE A 63 -2.78 -11.11 -7.95
CA ILE A 63 -2.74 -11.23 -6.49
C ILE A 63 -2.01 -10.01 -5.93
N ALA A 64 -2.63 -9.31 -4.98
CA ALA A 64 -2.00 -8.21 -4.26
C ALA A 64 -1.92 -8.53 -2.78
N ILE A 65 -0.73 -8.39 -2.21
CA ILE A 65 -0.46 -8.61 -0.78
C ILE A 65 0.07 -7.31 -0.19
N GLY A 66 -0.48 -6.87 0.93
CA GLY A 66 -0.06 -5.61 1.55
C GLY A 66 -0.46 -5.49 3.01
N ASP A 67 0.05 -4.41 3.67
CA ASP A 67 -0.15 -4.18 5.10
C ASP A 67 -0.37 -2.70 5.46
N GLY A 68 0.06 -1.77 4.61
CA GLY A 68 0.12 -0.35 4.90
C GLY A 68 -1.02 0.48 4.30
N HIS A 69 -1.02 1.78 4.65
CA HIS A 69 -2.07 2.73 4.23
C HIS A 69 -2.22 2.87 2.71
N ASN A 70 -1.13 2.74 1.97
CA ASN A 70 -1.07 2.85 0.52
C ASN A 70 -1.36 1.53 -0.22
N ASP A 71 -1.67 0.45 0.50
CA ASP A 71 -1.92 -0.87 -0.05
C ASP A 71 -3.42 -1.19 -0.20
N ALA A 72 -4.28 -0.52 0.55
CA ALA A 72 -5.70 -0.85 0.59
C ALA A 72 -6.36 -0.81 -0.79
N GLU A 73 -6.02 0.17 -1.63
CA GLU A 73 -6.58 0.31 -2.97
C GLU A 73 -6.11 -0.83 -3.90
N MET A 74 -4.84 -1.27 -3.82
CA MET A 74 -4.37 -2.39 -4.63
C MET A 74 -4.94 -3.74 -4.16
N ILE A 75 -5.12 -3.91 -2.84
CA ILE A 75 -5.76 -5.10 -2.27
C ILE A 75 -7.22 -5.19 -2.75
N ALA A 76 -7.96 -4.07 -2.69
CA ALA A 76 -9.35 -4.03 -3.16
C ALA A 76 -9.49 -4.21 -4.69
N TYR A 77 -8.46 -3.85 -5.45
CA TYR A 77 -8.47 -3.91 -6.91
C TYR A 77 -8.15 -5.31 -7.45
N ALA A 78 -7.28 -6.05 -6.81
CA ALA A 78 -6.78 -7.34 -7.30
C ALA A 78 -7.87 -8.40 -7.44
N GLY A 79 -7.63 -9.43 -8.25
CA GLY A 79 -8.49 -10.62 -8.32
C GLY A 79 -8.47 -11.44 -7.03
N LEU A 80 -7.32 -11.42 -6.32
CA LEU A 80 -7.18 -11.89 -4.95
C LEU A 80 -6.41 -10.86 -4.14
N GLY A 81 -7.11 -10.13 -3.30
CA GLY A 81 -6.52 -9.18 -2.36
C GLY A 81 -6.23 -9.82 -1.02
N VAL A 82 -4.98 -9.76 -0.56
CA VAL A 82 -4.52 -10.36 0.69
C VAL A 82 -3.99 -9.28 1.63
N ALA A 83 -4.51 -9.22 2.84
CA ALA A 83 -3.93 -8.42 3.92
C ALA A 83 -3.02 -9.29 4.79
N MET A 84 -1.85 -8.77 5.14
CA MET A 84 -0.96 -9.39 6.11
C MET A 84 -1.60 -9.43 7.50
N GLY A 85 -1.22 -10.39 8.35
CA GLY A 85 -1.71 -10.48 9.74
C GLY A 85 -1.44 -9.21 10.56
N ASN A 86 -0.27 -8.60 10.34
CA ASN A 86 0.12 -7.31 10.91
C ASN A 86 -0.45 -6.07 10.16
N ALA A 87 -1.28 -6.26 9.13
CA ALA A 87 -1.83 -5.16 8.35
C ALA A 87 -2.76 -4.27 9.18
N ILE A 88 -2.85 -2.99 8.77
CA ILE A 88 -3.82 -2.05 9.33
C ILE A 88 -5.26 -2.47 9.02
N ASP A 89 -6.20 -2.03 9.85
CA ASP A 89 -7.62 -2.36 9.71
C ASP A 89 -8.21 -2.00 8.34
N LYS A 90 -7.74 -0.90 7.72
CA LYS A 90 -8.17 -0.48 6.39
C LYS A 90 -7.88 -1.57 5.34
N CYS A 91 -6.72 -2.19 5.38
CA CYS A 91 -6.35 -3.29 4.48
C CYS A 91 -7.16 -4.55 4.77
N LYS A 92 -7.29 -4.92 6.05
CA LYS A 92 -8.06 -6.11 6.47
C LYS A 92 -9.53 -6.04 6.07
N LYS A 93 -10.13 -4.84 6.07
CA LYS A 93 -11.55 -4.64 5.69
C LYS A 93 -11.84 -4.84 4.20
N VAL A 94 -10.85 -4.64 3.35
CA VAL A 94 -11.02 -4.72 1.88
C VAL A 94 -10.41 -5.98 1.28
N ALA A 95 -9.70 -6.78 2.08
CA ALA A 95 -9.04 -8.00 1.63
C ALA A 95 -10.04 -9.17 1.50
N ASP A 96 -9.83 -10.00 0.49
CA ASP A 96 -10.52 -11.29 0.34
C ASP A 96 -10.02 -12.33 1.33
N TYR A 97 -8.73 -12.25 1.71
CA TYR A 97 -8.08 -13.13 2.65
C TYR A 97 -7.12 -12.37 3.58
N ILE A 98 -7.10 -12.74 4.85
CA ILE A 98 -6.12 -12.24 5.83
C ILE A 98 -5.18 -13.40 6.12
N THR A 99 -3.91 -13.24 5.74
CA THR A 99 -2.87 -14.22 6.01
C THR A 99 -2.27 -14.01 7.41
N THR A 100 -1.26 -14.82 7.78
CA THR A 100 -0.54 -14.67 9.04
C THR A 100 0.39 -13.45 9.03
N ASP A 101 0.99 -13.15 10.18
CA ASP A 101 1.92 -12.05 10.37
C ASP A 101 3.18 -12.20 9.50
N ILE A 102 3.90 -11.10 9.29
CA ILE A 102 5.16 -11.11 8.54
C ILE A 102 6.20 -12.02 9.21
N ASP A 103 6.20 -12.10 10.53
CA ASP A 103 7.09 -12.96 11.30
C ASP A 103 6.60 -14.42 11.39
N ASP A 104 5.41 -14.70 10.86
CA ASP A 104 4.79 -16.04 10.82
C ASP A 104 4.54 -16.52 9.38
N ASN A 105 5.52 -16.34 8.51
CA ASN A 105 5.48 -16.78 7.10
C ASN A 105 4.28 -16.26 6.30
N GLY A 106 3.77 -15.06 6.61
CA GLY A 106 2.53 -14.54 6.03
C GLY A 106 2.49 -14.54 4.50
N ILE A 107 3.59 -14.14 3.83
CA ILE A 107 3.66 -14.16 2.35
C ILE A 107 3.61 -15.61 1.80
N TYR A 108 4.36 -16.52 2.43
CA TYR A 108 4.33 -17.94 2.04
C TYR A 108 2.93 -18.53 2.18
N ASN A 109 2.28 -18.26 3.30
CA ASN A 109 0.92 -18.73 3.58
C ASN A 109 -0.11 -18.12 2.61
N ALA A 110 0.06 -16.87 2.19
CA ALA A 110 -0.75 -16.25 1.16
C ALA A 110 -0.63 -16.98 -0.20
N PHE A 111 0.57 -17.29 -0.65
CA PHE A 111 0.78 -18.05 -1.89
C PHE A 111 0.26 -19.47 -1.80
N LYS A 112 0.39 -20.11 -0.65
CA LYS A 112 -0.20 -21.44 -0.40
C LYS A 112 -1.74 -21.39 -0.46
N TYR A 113 -2.36 -20.38 0.14
CA TYR A 113 -3.80 -20.17 0.05
C TYR A 113 -4.25 -19.94 -1.40
N ALA A 114 -3.49 -19.18 -2.18
CA ALA A 114 -3.75 -18.94 -3.60
C ALA A 114 -3.49 -20.15 -4.51
N GLY A 115 -2.95 -21.24 -3.99
CA GLY A 115 -2.64 -22.44 -4.78
C GLY A 115 -1.47 -22.30 -5.74
N ILE A 116 -0.55 -21.35 -5.49
CA ILE A 116 0.64 -21.13 -6.31
C ILE A 116 1.79 -22.07 -5.89
N ILE A 117 1.86 -22.39 -4.61
CA ILE A 117 2.85 -23.31 -4.02
C ILE A 117 2.17 -24.32 -3.10
#